data_220aa0330c09e01cf5502bff0afa1ae4
#
_entry.id   220aa0330c09e01cf5502bff0afa1ae4
#
_cell.length_a   1.000
_cell.length_b   1.000
_cell.length_c   1.000
_cell.angle_alpha   90.00
_cell.angle_beta   90.00
_cell.angle_gamma   90.00
#
_symmetry.space_group_name_H-M   'P 1'
#
loop_
_entity.id
_entity.type
_entity.pdbx_description
1 polymer ?
#
loop_
_entity_poly.entity_id
_entity_poly.type
_entity_poly.pdbx_seq_one_letter_code
_entity_poly.pdbx_strand_id
1 'polypeptide(L)'
;ERDYVVVTWEQPGAAKSYNAISPEDITLDTYLSDGAAVTDLLRSEFGQDRIYLMGESWGSALGLMMARDHPEHYRAFIGTGQMVDFLETDRIDYQTALDDARASGNQKLVGQLEKQGPPPYESGTALKTAAFLSPLNGLSARSGQLHSAVFSTMDGVYGVEYGLLDKVRFFWGLLRVLDTFYADLYPIDLRQSAAEQQIPIHIFHGRYDYNAPTSLVE
;
A
#
# COMPACT_ATOMS: atom_id res chain seq x y z
N GLU A 1 5.87 21.17 -5.79
CA GLU A 1 7.31 21.34 -5.44
C GLU A 1 7.76 22.81 -5.32
N ARG A 2 7.06 23.80 -5.88
CA ARG A 2 7.47 25.20 -5.73
C ARG A 2 7.12 25.78 -4.36
N ASP A 3 6.06 25.27 -3.73
CA ASP A 3 5.48 25.82 -2.49
C ASP A 3 5.59 24.87 -1.30
N TYR A 4 6.08 23.64 -1.51
CA TYR A 4 6.18 22.60 -0.47
C TYR A 4 7.52 21.88 -0.54
N VAL A 5 8.04 21.49 0.63
CA VAL A 5 9.06 20.47 0.75
C VAL A 5 8.35 19.13 0.87
N VAL A 6 8.63 18.22 -0.08
CA VAL A 6 8.10 16.86 -0.07
C VAL A 6 9.15 15.93 0.50
N VAL A 7 8.76 15.18 1.50
CA VAL A 7 9.63 14.20 2.16
C VAL A 7 8.99 12.83 2.07
N THR A 8 9.75 11.86 1.63
CA THR A 8 9.38 10.45 1.65
C THR A 8 10.33 9.69 2.55
N TRP A 9 9.81 8.72 3.28
CA TRP A 9 10.64 7.88 4.13
C TRP A 9 10.62 6.42 3.65
N GLU A 10 11.74 5.73 3.75
CA GLU A 10 11.81 4.29 3.53
C GLU A 10 11.52 3.55 4.84
N GLN A 11 10.40 2.85 4.84
CA GLN A 11 9.96 2.05 5.98
C GLN A 11 10.92 0.88 6.27
N PRO A 12 10.99 0.39 7.52
CA PRO A 12 11.75 -0.81 7.86
C PRO A 12 11.45 -1.98 6.93
N GLY A 13 12.51 -2.68 6.53
CA GLY A 13 12.42 -3.78 5.58
C GLY A 13 12.52 -3.38 4.11
N ALA A 14 12.52 -2.08 3.75
CA ALA A 14 12.61 -1.61 2.37
C ALA A 14 14.00 -1.04 2.04
N ALA A 15 14.48 -1.29 0.83
CA ALA A 15 15.68 -0.71 0.20
C ALA A 15 16.85 -0.39 1.16
N LYS A 16 17.11 0.89 1.46
CA LYS A 16 18.18 1.31 2.41
C LYS A 16 17.87 0.93 3.86
N SER A 17 16.58 0.86 4.21
CA SER A 17 16.10 0.43 5.53
C SER A 17 15.90 -1.10 5.64
N TYR A 18 16.38 -1.88 4.66
CA TYR A 18 16.20 -3.34 4.60
C TYR A 18 16.64 -4.09 5.86
N ASN A 19 17.74 -3.66 6.49
CA ASN A 19 18.30 -4.24 7.70
C ASN A 19 18.09 -3.36 8.95
N ALA A 20 17.15 -2.41 8.92
CA ALA A 20 16.93 -1.51 10.06
C ALA A 20 16.46 -2.27 11.32
N ILE A 21 15.62 -3.29 11.11
CA ILE A 21 15.13 -4.19 12.16
C ILE A 21 15.05 -5.62 11.63
N SER A 22 14.89 -6.60 12.53
CA SER A 22 14.60 -7.99 12.16
C SER A 22 13.21 -8.11 11.50
N PRO A 23 13.00 -9.03 10.55
CA PRO A 23 11.69 -9.21 9.91
C PRO A 23 10.56 -9.52 10.87
N GLU A 24 10.84 -10.30 11.90
CA GLU A 24 9.92 -10.69 12.96
C GLU A 24 9.48 -9.53 13.86
N ASP A 25 10.23 -8.41 13.84
CA ASP A 25 9.92 -7.20 14.59
C ASP A 25 9.13 -6.17 13.75
N ILE A 26 8.89 -6.48 12.46
CA ILE A 26 8.06 -5.64 11.59
C ILE A 26 6.60 -5.89 11.94
N THR A 27 5.99 -4.90 12.60
CA THR A 27 4.59 -4.90 13.02
C THR A 27 3.89 -3.60 12.62
N LEU A 28 2.57 -3.55 12.72
CA LEU A 28 1.83 -2.31 12.54
C LEU A 28 2.30 -1.21 13.51
N ASP A 29 2.53 -1.58 14.77
CA ASP A 29 3.00 -0.65 15.80
C ASP A 29 4.38 -0.07 15.47
N THR A 30 5.26 -0.88 14.86
CA THR A 30 6.56 -0.40 14.37
C THR A 30 6.40 0.68 13.33
N TYR A 31 5.54 0.45 12.34
CA TYR A 31 5.29 1.46 11.29
C TYR A 31 4.60 2.72 11.82
N LEU A 32 3.66 2.59 12.75
CA LEU A 32 3.00 3.74 13.39
C LEU A 32 3.98 4.56 14.24
N SER A 33 4.81 3.90 15.05
CA SER A 33 5.81 4.58 15.91
C SER A 33 6.90 5.27 15.10
N ASP A 34 7.40 4.62 14.03
CA ASP A 34 8.38 5.22 13.12
C ASP A 34 7.78 6.43 12.38
N GLY A 35 6.54 6.29 11.90
CA GLY A 35 5.81 7.39 11.27
C GLY A 35 5.62 8.59 12.17
N ALA A 36 5.30 8.37 13.45
CA ALA A 36 5.20 9.43 14.46
C ALA A 36 6.57 10.09 14.70
N ALA A 37 7.64 9.30 14.84
CA ALA A 37 9.00 9.80 15.03
C ALA A 37 9.48 10.64 13.84
N VAL A 38 9.24 10.19 12.60
CA VAL A 38 9.54 10.95 11.38
C VAL A 38 8.74 12.26 11.35
N THR A 39 7.45 12.20 11.70
CA THR A 39 6.61 13.40 11.78
C THR A 39 7.15 14.43 12.75
N ASP A 40 7.53 14.02 13.95
CA ASP A 40 8.09 14.92 14.95
C ASP A 40 9.44 15.51 14.52
N LEU A 41 10.29 14.69 13.89
CA LEU A 41 11.54 15.16 13.31
C LEU A 41 11.29 16.26 12.27
N LEU A 42 10.36 16.05 11.34
CA LEU A 42 10.06 17.00 10.28
C LEU A 42 9.44 18.30 10.83
N ARG A 43 8.54 18.19 11.80
CA ARG A 43 7.94 19.35 12.45
C ARG A 43 9.02 20.21 13.14
N SER A 44 9.95 19.56 13.83
CA SER A 44 11.08 20.23 14.48
C SER A 44 12.04 20.85 13.47
N GLU A 45 12.44 20.11 12.44
CA GLU A 45 13.42 20.54 11.44
C GLU A 45 12.94 21.74 10.65
N PHE A 46 11.65 21.76 10.26
CA PHE A 46 11.06 22.83 9.47
C PHE A 46 10.33 23.89 10.32
N GLY A 47 10.34 23.79 11.64
CA GLY A 47 9.68 24.74 12.53
C GLY A 47 8.16 24.82 12.28
N GLN A 48 7.52 23.70 11.99
CA GLN A 48 6.09 23.63 11.69
C GLN A 48 5.33 22.95 12.82
N ASP A 49 4.29 23.60 13.34
CA ASP A 49 3.39 22.98 14.34
C ASP A 49 2.63 21.79 13.76
N ARG A 50 2.25 21.87 12.49
CA ARG A 50 1.54 20.84 11.75
C ARG A 50 2.06 20.72 10.33
N ILE A 51 2.11 19.50 9.81
CA ILE A 51 2.47 19.19 8.42
C ILE A 51 1.29 18.58 7.67
N TYR A 52 1.38 18.48 6.34
CA TYR A 52 0.47 17.67 5.55
C TYR A 52 0.96 16.23 5.52
N LEU A 53 0.06 15.28 5.67
CA LEU A 53 0.34 13.85 5.55
C LEU A 53 -0.26 13.34 4.24
N MET A 54 0.54 12.63 3.46
CA MET A 54 0.08 11.99 2.22
C MET A 54 0.44 10.51 2.26
N GLY A 55 -0.50 9.66 1.84
CA GLY A 55 -0.30 8.22 1.74
C GLY A 55 -0.90 7.63 0.48
N GLU A 56 -0.22 6.67 -0.12
CA GLU A 56 -0.67 5.92 -1.28
C GLU A 56 -0.75 4.42 -0.96
N SER A 57 -1.83 3.75 -1.41
CA SER A 57 -2.04 2.31 -1.21
C SER A 57 -1.88 1.91 0.27
N TRP A 58 -0.97 1.01 0.64
CA TRP A 58 -0.63 0.72 2.04
C TRP A 58 -0.37 1.98 2.86
N GLY A 59 0.37 2.94 2.29
CA GLY A 59 0.64 4.22 2.94
C GLY A 59 -0.63 5.04 3.21
N SER A 60 -1.71 4.85 2.46
CA SER A 60 -2.99 5.52 2.72
C SER A 60 -3.68 4.96 3.96
N ALA A 61 -3.58 3.66 4.20
CA ALA A 61 -4.08 3.05 5.43
C ALA A 61 -3.26 3.50 6.65
N LEU A 62 -1.94 3.41 6.55
CA LEU A 62 -1.04 3.85 7.62
C LEU A 62 -1.25 5.34 7.95
N GLY A 63 -1.31 6.19 6.92
CA GLY A 63 -1.52 7.63 7.10
C GLY A 63 -2.86 7.97 7.74
N LEU A 64 -3.93 7.25 7.40
CA LEU A 64 -5.25 7.44 8.03
C LEU A 64 -5.21 7.09 9.52
N MET A 65 -4.52 6.00 9.90
CA MET A 65 -4.32 5.62 11.30
C MET A 65 -3.47 6.65 12.04
N MET A 66 -2.36 7.09 11.46
CA MET A 66 -1.50 8.14 12.05
C MET A 66 -2.27 9.45 12.26
N ALA A 67 -3.11 9.85 11.28
CA ALA A 67 -3.93 11.06 11.36
C ALA A 67 -5.01 10.97 12.46
N ARG A 68 -5.58 9.78 12.68
CA ARG A 68 -6.51 9.51 13.78
C ARG A 68 -5.83 9.59 15.14
N ASP A 69 -4.66 8.96 15.26
CA ASP A 69 -3.97 8.81 16.55
C ASP A 69 -3.28 10.10 16.99
N HIS A 70 -2.84 10.95 16.03
CA HIS A 70 -2.12 12.20 16.26
C HIS A 70 -2.67 13.37 15.44
N PRO A 71 -3.96 13.72 15.55
CA PRO A 71 -4.59 14.78 14.74
C PRO A 71 -3.93 16.16 14.95
N GLU A 72 -3.29 16.39 16.10
CA GLU A 72 -2.56 17.62 16.41
C GLU A 72 -1.29 17.82 15.58
N HIS A 73 -0.77 16.75 14.95
CA HIS A 73 0.44 16.81 14.12
C HIS A 73 0.15 17.20 12.67
N TYR A 74 -1.09 17.08 12.22
CA TYR A 74 -1.42 17.19 10.80
C TYR A 74 -2.41 18.31 10.51
N ARG A 75 -2.21 19.00 9.36
CA ARG A 75 -3.14 20.00 8.81
C ARG A 75 -4.29 19.33 8.05
N ALA A 76 -3.95 18.31 7.30
CA ALA A 76 -4.87 17.45 6.54
C ALA A 76 -4.17 16.15 6.18
N PHE A 77 -4.96 15.12 5.91
CA PHE A 77 -4.52 13.88 5.30
C PHE A 77 -4.97 13.82 3.84
N ILE A 78 -4.08 13.35 2.97
CA ILE A 78 -4.32 13.15 1.53
C ILE A 78 -4.07 11.68 1.22
N GLY A 79 -5.13 10.95 0.90
CA GLY A 79 -5.07 9.53 0.51
C GLY A 79 -5.17 9.36 -1.00
N THR A 80 -4.33 8.50 -1.57
CA THR A 80 -4.46 8.07 -2.97
C THR A 80 -4.46 6.55 -3.04
N GLY A 81 -5.28 5.95 -3.94
CA GLY A 81 -5.47 4.50 -3.95
C GLY A 81 -5.82 3.98 -2.56
N GLN A 82 -6.84 4.58 -1.94
CA GLN A 82 -7.15 4.39 -0.52
C GLN A 82 -7.50 2.95 -0.19
N MET A 83 -6.72 2.34 0.70
CA MET A 83 -7.03 1.05 1.31
C MET A 83 -8.02 1.25 2.46
N VAL A 84 -9.04 0.39 2.53
CA VAL A 84 -10.10 0.46 3.55
C VAL A 84 -10.18 -0.81 4.38
N ASP A 85 -10.30 -1.96 3.73
CA ASP A 85 -10.39 -3.28 4.34
C ASP A 85 -9.51 -4.23 3.55
N PHE A 86 -8.43 -4.71 4.16
CA PHE A 86 -7.42 -5.52 3.44
C PHE A 86 -7.93 -6.88 3.03
N LEU A 87 -8.70 -7.55 3.90
CA LEU A 87 -9.23 -8.86 3.58
C LEU A 87 -10.30 -8.79 2.50
N GLU A 88 -11.18 -7.80 2.59
CA GLU A 88 -12.24 -7.61 1.61
C GLU A 88 -11.65 -7.17 0.26
N THR A 89 -10.64 -6.30 0.26
CA THR A 89 -9.88 -5.95 -0.95
C THR A 89 -9.33 -7.19 -1.63
N ASP A 90 -8.57 -8.01 -0.92
CA ASP A 90 -7.97 -9.23 -1.47
C ASP A 90 -9.03 -10.21 -2.02
N ARG A 91 -10.19 -10.33 -1.36
CA ARG A 91 -11.30 -11.17 -1.82
C ARG A 91 -11.91 -10.65 -3.12
N ILE A 92 -12.14 -9.36 -3.22
CA ILE A 92 -12.65 -8.71 -4.45
C ILE A 92 -11.64 -8.89 -5.57
N ASP A 93 -10.37 -8.66 -5.31
CA ASP A 93 -9.29 -8.76 -6.28
C ASP A 93 -9.11 -10.19 -6.78
N TYR A 94 -9.07 -11.15 -5.87
CA TYR A 94 -9.02 -12.57 -6.22
C TYR A 94 -10.20 -12.98 -7.11
N GLN A 95 -11.42 -12.60 -6.73
CA GLN A 95 -12.61 -12.94 -7.49
C GLN A 95 -12.62 -12.29 -8.87
N THR A 96 -12.24 -11.01 -8.95
CA THR A 96 -12.14 -10.25 -10.20
C THR A 96 -11.11 -10.88 -11.14
N ALA A 97 -9.93 -11.25 -10.63
CA ALA A 97 -8.90 -11.93 -11.43
C ALA A 97 -9.36 -13.31 -11.93
N LEU A 98 -10.06 -14.07 -11.09
CA LEU A 98 -10.60 -15.38 -11.45
C LEU A 98 -11.66 -15.26 -12.54
N ASP A 99 -12.56 -14.30 -12.44
CA ASP A 99 -13.63 -14.06 -13.41
C ASP A 99 -13.08 -13.55 -14.75
N ASP A 100 -12.09 -12.64 -14.74
CA ASP A 100 -11.39 -12.21 -15.96
C ASP A 100 -10.64 -13.39 -16.62
N ALA A 101 -9.99 -14.23 -15.83
CA ALA A 101 -9.30 -15.41 -16.35
C ALA A 101 -10.26 -16.40 -17.01
N ARG A 102 -11.44 -16.63 -16.43
CA ARG A 102 -12.50 -17.47 -17.00
C ARG A 102 -13.06 -16.86 -18.28
N ALA A 103 -13.38 -15.57 -18.26
CA ALA A 103 -13.93 -14.85 -19.41
C ALA A 103 -12.95 -14.80 -20.59
N SER A 104 -11.65 -14.65 -20.32
CA SER A 104 -10.58 -14.65 -21.34
C SER A 104 -10.13 -16.05 -21.79
N GLY A 105 -10.64 -17.13 -21.17
CA GLY A 105 -10.25 -18.51 -21.47
C GLY A 105 -8.84 -18.88 -20.96
N ASN A 106 -8.27 -18.12 -20.02
CA ASN A 106 -6.95 -18.40 -19.43
C ASN A 106 -7.01 -19.54 -18.41
N GLN A 107 -7.15 -20.78 -18.91
CA GLN A 107 -7.30 -21.98 -18.08
C GLN A 107 -6.12 -22.22 -17.14
N LYS A 108 -4.91 -21.77 -17.52
CA LYS A 108 -3.73 -21.88 -16.67
C LYS A 108 -3.88 -21.03 -15.40
N LEU A 109 -4.31 -19.79 -15.55
CA LEU A 109 -4.54 -18.89 -14.41
C LEU A 109 -5.73 -19.35 -13.57
N VAL A 110 -6.82 -19.78 -14.20
CA VAL A 110 -7.98 -20.37 -13.50
C VAL A 110 -7.52 -21.52 -12.61
N GLY A 111 -6.81 -22.51 -13.15
CA GLY A 111 -6.32 -23.64 -12.36
C GLY A 111 -5.34 -23.26 -11.25
N GLN A 112 -4.53 -22.21 -11.46
CA GLN A 112 -3.63 -21.68 -10.44
C GLN A 112 -4.40 -21.04 -9.28
N LEU A 113 -5.35 -20.15 -9.59
CA LEU A 113 -6.16 -19.45 -8.58
C LEU A 113 -7.07 -20.40 -7.82
N GLU A 114 -7.74 -21.35 -8.51
CA GLU A 114 -8.58 -22.35 -7.85
C GLU A 114 -7.77 -23.27 -6.93
N LYS A 115 -6.54 -23.63 -7.33
CA LYS A 115 -5.64 -24.45 -6.49
C LYS A 115 -5.17 -23.73 -5.23
N GLN A 116 -4.87 -22.43 -5.32
CA GLN A 116 -4.44 -21.67 -4.15
C GLN A 116 -5.59 -21.31 -3.20
N GLY A 117 -6.83 -21.21 -3.73
CA GLY A 117 -8.01 -20.76 -3.02
C GLY A 117 -8.04 -19.26 -2.73
N PRO A 118 -9.18 -18.74 -2.23
CA PRO A 118 -9.33 -17.33 -1.87
C PRO A 118 -8.57 -16.98 -0.58
N PRO A 119 -8.27 -15.67 -0.34
CA PRO A 119 -7.74 -15.19 0.93
C PRO A 119 -8.76 -15.39 2.09
N PRO A 120 -8.30 -15.42 3.38
CA PRO A 120 -6.97 -15.04 3.85
C PRO A 120 -5.92 -16.15 3.69
N TYR A 121 -4.64 -15.74 3.60
CA TYR A 121 -3.51 -16.66 3.49
C TYR A 121 -2.66 -16.62 4.76
N GLU A 122 -2.37 -17.81 5.32
CA GLU A 122 -1.50 -17.95 6.51
C GLU A 122 0.00 -18.02 6.11
N SER A 123 0.31 -18.32 4.85
CA SER A 123 1.69 -18.44 4.36
C SER A 123 1.77 -18.30 2.85
N GLY A 124 2.97 -17.91 2.36
CA GLY A 124 3.23 -17.68 0.94
C GLY A 124 2.40 -16.53 0.38
N THR A 125 2.10 -15.55 1.23
CA THR A 125 1.20 -14.44 0.94
C THR A 125 1.69 -13.65 -0.25
N ALA A 126 3.00 -13.33 -0.33
CA ALA A 126 3.56 -12.58 -1.45
C ALA A 126 3.27 -13.22 -2.82
N LEU A 127 3.49 -14.52 -2.96
CA LEU A 127 3.28 -15.22 -4.23
C LEU A 127 1.81 -15.41 -4.55
N LYS A 128 0.98 -15.69 -3.55
CA LYS A 128 -0.46 -15.89 -3.72
C LYS A 128 -1.15 -14.59 -4.08
N THR A 129 -0.81 -13.48 -3.41
CA THR A 129 -1.32 -12.15 -3.73
C THR A 129 -0.85 -11.69 -5.11
N ALA A 130 0.41 -11.87 -5.45
CA ALA A 130 0.93 -11.55 -6.77
C ALA A 130 0.21 -12.31 -7.91
N ALA A 131 -0.29 -13.52 -7.65
CA ALA A 131 -0.98 -14.34 -8.65
C ALA A 131 -2.29 -13.71 -9.14
N PHE A 132 -2.99 -12.94 -8.32
CA PHE A 132 -4.20 -12.23 -8.73
C PHE A 132 -3.95 -10.73 -8.99
N LEU A 133 -3.05 -10.07 -8.29
CA LEU A 133 -2.75 -8.64 -8.55
C LEU A 133 -2.09 -8.41 -9.91
N SER A 134 -1.19 -9.32 -10.35
CA SER A 134 -0.52 -9.17 -11.65
C SER A 134 -1.50 -9.14 -12.85
N PRO A 135 -2.49 -10.05 -12.97
CA PRO A 135 -3.52 -9.94 -14.01
C PRO A 135 -4.40 -8.70 -13.87
N LEU A 136 -4.72 -8.24 -12.66
CA LEU A 136 -5.52 -7.02 -12.46
C LEU A 136 -4.82 -5.77 -12.99
N ASN A 137 -3.51 -5.66 -12.85
CA ASN A 137 -2.72 -4.60 -13.48
C ASN A 137 -2.88 -4.63 -15.02
N GLY A 138 -2.91 -5.82 -15.61
CA GLY A 138 -3.19 -6.00 -17.03
C GLY A 138 -4.62 -5.62 -17.42
N LEU A 139 -5.60 -5.86 -16.55
CA LEU A 139 -6.99 -5.48 -16.75
C LEU A 139 -7.15 -3.96 -16.75
N SER A 140 -6.56 -3.27 -15.80
CA SER A 140 -6.50 -1.81 -15.74
C SER A 140 -5.93 -1.22 -17.04
N ALA A 141 -4.82 -1.77 -17.54
CA ALA A 141 -4.21 -1.33 -18.81
C ALA A 141 -5.12 -1.53 -20.03
N ARG A 142 -5.89 -2.64 -20.06
CA ARG A 142 -6.81 -2.96 -21.18
C ARG A 142 -8.08 -2.11 -21.17
N SER A 143 -8.43 -1.47 -20.08
CA SER A 143 -9.63 -0.63 -20.01
C SER A 143 -9.63 0.53 -21.01
N GLY A 144 -8.47 0.88 -21.57
CA GLY A 144 -8.29 1.96 -22.55
C GLY A 144 -8.51 3.37 -21.99
N GLN A 145 -8.80 3.48 -20.71
CA GLN A 145 -9.13 4.75 -20.03
C GLN A 145 -7.96 5.32 -19.23
N LEU A 146 -6.87 4.56 -19.13
CA LEU A 146 -5.67 4.97 -18.41
C LEU A 146 -4.53 5.24 -19.39
N HIS A 147 -4.02 6.45 -19.39
CA HIS A 147 -2.88 6.84 -20.23
C HIS A 147 -1.53 6.35 -19.69
N SER A 148 -1.48 6.00 -18.41
CA SER A 148 -0.35 5.30 -17.80
C SER A 148 -0.92 4.44 -16.67
N ALA A 149 -1.10 3.20 -16.97
CA ALA A 149 -1.86 2.31 -16.10
C ALA A 149 -0.96 1.46 -15.27
N VAL A 150 0.02 1.90 -14.68
CA VAL A 150 0.69 0.95 -13.80
C VAL A 150 1.47 1.71 -12.75
N PHE A 151 1.13 1.46 -11.51
CA PHE A 151 2.12 1.52 -10.46
C PHE A 151 3.32 0.70 -10.93
N SER A 152 4.32 1.37 -11.44
CA SER A 152 5.54 0.74 -11.85
C SER A 152 6.43 0.64 -10.62
N THR A 153 6.39 -0.51 -9.95
CA THR A 153 7.39 -0.87 -8.94
C THR A 153 8.81 -0.61 -9.45
N MET A 154 8.99 -0.69 -10.77
CA MET A 154 10.27 -0.42 -11.43
C MET A 154 10.67 1.06 -11.39
N ASP A 155 9.74 2.00 -11.43
CA ASP A 155 10.07 3.42 -11.38
C ASP A 155 10.71 3.79 -10.02
N GLY A 156 10.22 3.20 -8.93
CA GLY A 156 10.87 3.31 -7.62
C GLY A 156 12.29 2.73 -7.61
N VAL A 157 12.52 1.61 -8.31
CA VAL A 157 13.84 0.98 -8.39
C VAL A 157 14.83 1.79 -9.24
N TYR A 158 14.35 2.54 -10.23
CA TYR A 158 15.22 3.38 -11.08
C TYR A 158 15.57 4.73 -10.46
N GLY A 159 15.11 5.03 -9.25
CA GLY A 159 15.50 6.22 -8.51
C GLY A 159 17.03 6.40 -8.49
N VAL A 160 17.48 7.64 -8.74
CA VAL A 160 18.93 7.97 -8.80
C VAL A 160 19.62 7.84 -7.44
N GLU A 161 18.84 7.85 -6.38
CA GLU A 161 19.25 7.70 -4.99
C GLU A 161 19.60 6.26 -4.60
N TYR A 162 19.23 5.26 -5.44
CA TYR A 162 19.46 3.85 -5.15
C TYR A 162 20.69 3.30 -5.84
N GLY A 163 21.63 2.79 -5.04
CA GLY A 163 22.71 1.96 -5.52
C GLY A 163 22.23 0.56 -5.96
N LEU A 164 23.11 -0.22 -6.58
CA LEU A 164 22.76 -1.56 -7.06
C LEU A 164 22.26 -2.47 -5.94
N LEU A 165 22.90 -2.40 -4.75
CA LEU A 165 22.51 -3.19 -3.59
C LEU A 165 21.11 -2.77 -3.06
N ASP A 166 20.80 -1.48 -3.06
CA ASP A 166 19.51 -0.99 -2.61
C ASP A 166 18.37 -1.46 -3.52
N LYS A 167 18.64 -1.52 -4.85
CA LYS A 167 17.70 -2.07 -5.84
C LYS A 167 17.42 -3.56 -5.60
N VAL A 168 18.42 -4.34 -5.27
CA VAL A 168 18.26 -5.76 -4.89
C VAL A 168 17.48 -5.87 -3.59
N ARG A 169 17.81 -5.07 -2.58
CA ARG A 169 17.14 -5.04 -1.28
C ARG A 169 15.71 -4.56 -1.38
N PHE A 170 15.37 -3.71 -2.36
CA PHE A 170 14.00 -3.28 -2.61
C PHE A 170 13.10 -4.50 -2.92
N PHE A 171 13.49 -5.34 -3.89
CA PHE A 171 12.71 -6.51 -4.25
C PHE A 171 12.65 -7.57 -3.14
N TRP A 172 13.79 -7.87 -2.53
CA TRP A 172 13.81 -8.83 -1.43
C TRP A 172 13.05 -8.33 -0.20
N GLY A 173 13.12 -7.02 0.06
CA GLY A 173 12.37 -6.38 1.13
C GLY A 173 10.87 -6.48 0.90
N LEU A 174 10.41 -6.15 -0.31
CA LEU A 174 8.99 -6.26 -0.65
C LEU A 174 8.45 -7.69 -0.44
N LEU A 175 9.13 -8.69 -0.98
CA LEU A 175 8.72 -10.09 -0.79
C LEU A 175 8.72 -10.50 0.68
N ARG A 176 9.76 -10.12 1.42
CA ARG A 176 9.91 -10.45 2.84
C ARG A 176 8.80 -9.82 3.68
N VAL A 177 8.52 -8.52 3.49
CA VAL A 177 7.47 -7.82 4.21
C VAL A 177 6.09 -8.38 3.88
N LEU A 178 5.82 -8.68 2.62
CA LEU A 178 4.56 -9.34 2.22
C LEU A 178 4.37 -10.72 2.86
N ASP A 179 5.44 -11.50 3.02
CA ASP A 179 5.33 -12.83 3.62
C ASP A 179 5.27 -12.82 5.16
N THR A 180 5.84 -11.80 5.81
CA THR A 180 5.89 -11.74 7.28
C THR A 180 4.80 -10.87 7.89
N PHE A 181 4.41 -9.79 7.23
CA PHE A 181 3.55 -8.75 7.82
C PHE A 181 2.17 -8.65 7.15
N TYR A 182 2.02 -9.02 5.87
CA TYR A 182 0.77 -8.75 5.16
C TYR A 182 -0.46 -9.43 5.78
N ALA A 183 -0.29 -10.63 6.32
CA ALA A 183 -1.37 -11.35 6.98
C ALA A 183 -1.90 -10.61 8.24
N ASP A 184 -1.06 -9.82 8.90
CA ASP A 184 -1.43 -9.02 10.07
C ASP A 184 -2.31 -7.82 9.69
N LEU A 185 -2.42 -7.51 8.40
CA LEU A 185 -3.30 -6.46 7.90
C LEU A 185 -4.75 -6.92 7.71
N TYR A 186 -5.00 -8.22 7.58
CA TYR A 186 -6.34 -8.75 7.34
C TYR A 186 -7.40 -8.38 8.38
N PRO A 187 -7.09 -8.19 9.67
CA PRO A 187 -8.06 -7.70 10.64
C PRO A 187 -8.38 -6.21 10.54
N ILE A 188 -7.68 -5.45 9.68
CA ILE A 188 -7.81 -3.99 9.62
C ILE A 188 -8.99 -3.62 8.72
N ASP A 189 -9.99 -2.96 9.33
CA ASP A 189 -11.09 -2.26 8.67
C ASP A 189 -11.06 -0.78 9.10
N LEU A 190 -10.82 0.10 8.15
CA LEU A 190 -10.62 1.53 8.40
C LEU A 190 -11.90 2.37 8.32
N ARG A 191 -13.07 1.78 8.08
CA ARG A 191 -14.34 2.52 7.99
C ARG A 191 -14.63 3.29 9.28
N GLN A 192 -14.39 2.67 10.44
CA GLN A 192 -14.51 3.34 11.72
C GLN A 192 -13.44 4.42 11.89
N SER A 193 -12.17 4.11 11.57
CA SER A 193 -11.07 5.08 11.65
C SER A 193 -11.31 6.32 10.79
N ALA A 194 -11.93 6.16 9.62
CA ALA A 194 -12.31 7.29 8.78
C ALA A 194 -13.39 8.19 9.44
N ALA A 195 -14.34 7.59 10.14
CA ALA A 195 -15.40 8.33 10.85
C ALA A 195 -14.89 9.08 12.11
N GLU A 196 -13.79 8.64 12.69
CA GLU A 196 -13.18 9.21 13.90
C GLU A 196 -12.20 10.36 13.61
N GLN A 197 -11.96 10.71 12.36
CA GLN A 197 -10.98 11.74 11.99
C GLN A 197 -11.36 13.13 12.48
N GLN A 198 -10.36 13.83 13.00
CA GLN A 198 -10.50 15.19 13.54
C GLN A 198 -9.88 16.27 12.66
N ILE A 199 -9.31 15.88 11.53
CA ILE A 199 -8.67 16.76 10.54
C ILE A 199 -9.33 16.56 9.17
N PRO A 200 -9.19 17.51 8.23
CA PRO A 200 -9.67 17.34 6.87
C PRO A 200 -9.02 16.13 6.19
N ILE A 201 -9.83 15.30 5.52
CA ILE A 201 -9.39 14.18 4.70
C ILE A 201 -9.74 14.47 3.26
N HIS A 202 -8.77 14.27 2.37
CA HIS A 202 -8.93 14.37 0.93
C HIS A 202 -8.55 13.06 0.28
N ILE A 203 -9.49 12.35 -0.33
CA ILE A 203 -9.24 11.09 -1.02
C ILE A 203 -9.26 11.33 -2.53
N PHE A 204 -8.16 11.00 -3.18
CA PHE A 204 -8.05 10.96 -4.63
C PHE A 204 -7.98 9.51 -5.07
N HIS A 205 -9.05 9.01 -5.67
CA HIS A 205 -9.20 7.60 -6.00
C HIS A 205 -9.50 7.39 -7.47
N GLY A 206 -8.83 6.40 -8.07
CA GLY A 206 -9.05 6.05 -9.47
C GLY A 206 -10.35 5.25 -9.63
N ARG A 207 -11.24 5.68 -10.54
CA ARG A 207 -12.48 4.96 -10.82
C ARG A 207 -12.27 3.50 -11.25
N TYR A 208 -11.12 3.20 -11.85
CA TYR A 208 -10.73 1.89 -12.34
C TYR A 208 -9.53 1.34 -11.60
N ASP A 209 -9.44 1.68 -10.32
CA ASP A 209 -8.45 1.09 -9.44
C ASP A 209 -8.94 -0.31 -9.02
N TYR A 210 -8.26 -1.34 -9.53
CA TYR A 210 -8.55 -2.73 -9.20
C TYR A 210 -7.73 -3.22 -8.01
N ASN A 211 -6.65 -2.53 -7.62
CA ASN A 211 -5.82 -2.92 -6.47
C ASN A 211 -6.32 -2.35 -5.15
N ALA A 212 -7.11 -1.29 -5.21
CA ALA A 212 -7.85 -0.72 -4.10
C ALA A 212 -9.29 -0.46 -4.60
N PRO A 213 -10.20 -1.44 -4.48
CA PRO A 213 -11.51 -1.37 -5.13
C PRO A 213 -12.31 -0.14 -4.71
N THR A 214 -12.75 0.66 -5.70
CA THR A 214 -13.52 1.89 -5.50
C THR A 214 -14.78 1.64 -4.64
N SER A 215 -15.38 0.46 -4.76
CA SER A 215 -16.57 0.07 -3.99
C SER A 215 -16.36 0.03 -2.47
N LEU A 216 -15.12 0.02 -2.00
CA LEU A 216 -14.82 0.08 -0.56
C LEU A 216 -14.57 1.51 -0.08
N VAL A 217 -14.37 2.47 -0.99
CA VAL A 217 -14.06 3.87 -0.67
C VAL A 217 -15.31 4.76 -0.70
N GLU A 218 -16.35 4.36 -1.44
CA GLU A 218 -17.65 5.04 -1.54
C GLU A 218 -18.53 4.77 -0.29
#